data_2ac091adb88b5cadfdd60bf066d2c8e8
#
_entry.id   2ac091adb88b5cadfdd60bf066d2c8e8
#
_cell.length_a   1.000
_cell.length_b   1.000
_cell.length_c   1.000
_cell.angle_alpha   90.00
_cell.angle_beta   90.00
_cell.angle_gamma   90.00
#
_symmetry.space_group_name_H-M   'P 1'
#
loop_
_entity.id
_entity.type
_entity.pdbx_description
1 polymer ?
#
loop_
_entity_poly.entity_id
_entity_poly.type
_entity_poly.pdbx_seq_one_letter_code
_entity_poly.pdbx_strand_id
1 'polypeptide(L)'
;MTLFTDKGPALSGSKTASLRADDVAAGQEFRKAYESMLNVVHAEDMPWEKSADGLIKHLVHHKLNTREMCVEAYMQFLKPGEKSGKHRHMWEEVIFVVEGSGYDLHWDMKFDCLDAFQWEWAPEPKAYGWKRGDYIYVPPFTIHQHVAGDNEDVRLIVMSNRIIKEMGFDWFEQVEPAAGYEGIGVRK
;
A
#
# COMPACT_ATOMS: atom_id res chain seq x y z
N MET A 1 47.70 1.74 0.78
CA MET A 1 47.55 2.94 1.61
C MET A 1 46.49 2.61 2.68
N THR A 2 46.93 2.31 3.91
CA THR A 2 46.02 1.97 5.00
C THR A 2 45.33 3.24 5.45
N LEU A 3 43.99 3.28 5.28
CA LEU A 3 43.15 4.40 5.70
C LEU A 3 43.01 4.55 7.22
N PHE A 4 43.49 3.55 7.97
CA PHE A 4 43.43 3.52 9.44
C PHE A 4 44.81 3.27 9.99
N THR A 5 45.21 4.08 10.98
CA THR A 5 46.35 3.84 11.83
C THR A 5 45.89 3.17 13.13
N ASP A 6 46.79 2.55 13.88
CA ASP A 6 46.48 1.93 15.20
C ASP A 6 45.84 2.89 16.22
N LYS A 7 45.81 4.19 15.91
CA LYS A 7 45.18 5.24 16.71
C LYS A 7 43.81 5.67 16.15
N GLY A 8 43.29 4.95 15.18
CA GLY A 8 42.06 5.32 14.46
C GLY A 8 42.29 6.42 13.41
N PRO A 9 41.28 6.84 12.69
CA PRO A 9 41.36 7.90 11.69
C PRO A 9 41.74 9.22 12.38
N ALA A 10 42.72 9.93 11.81
CA ALA A 10 43.04 11.27 12.27
C ALA A 10 41.83 12.19 11.98
N LEU A 11 41.19 12.68 13.02
CA LEU A 11 40.14 13.70 12.93
C LEU A 11 40.79 15.07 12.69
N SER A 12 41.52 15.20 11.59
CA SER A 12 42.10 16.47 11.19
C SER A 12 41.08 17.21 10.33
N GLY A 13 40.53 18.25 10.88
CA GLY A 13 39.61 19.12 10.16
C GLY A 13 38.24 19.21 10.85
N SER A 14 37.89 20.27 11.03
CA SER A 14 36.90 21.07 11.66
C SER A 14 35.44 20.61 11.74
N LYS A 15 35.05 19.44 11.23
CA LYS A 15 33.65 19.01 11.32
C LYS A 15 33.51 17.81 12.26
N THR A 16 32.92 18.06 13.40
CA THR A 16 32.39 17.02 14.28
C THR A 16 30.92 16.78 13.94
N ALA A 17 30.47 15.54 14.02
CA ALA A 17 29.09 15.16 13.81
C ALA A 17 28.64 14.25 14.95
N SER A 18 27.34 14.30 15.27
CA SER A 18 26.68 13.47 16.28
C SER A 18 25.71 12.45 15.66
N LEU A 19 25.79 12.22 14.36
CA LEU A 19 24.82 11.46 13.59
C LEU A 19 24.40 10.14 14.25
N ARG A 20 25.35 9.39 14.79
CA ARG A 20 25.04 8.13 15.48
C ARG A 20 24.26 8.33 16.78
N ALA A 21 24.61 9.37 17.52
CA ALA A 21 23.89 9.72 18.76
C ALA A 21 22.48 10.23 18.45
N ASP A 22 22.35 10.99 17.38
CA ASP A 22 21.07 11.52 16.90
C ASP A 22 20.14 10.38 16.45
N ASP A 23 20.66 9.35 15.73
CA ASP A 23 19.92 8.13 15.37
C ASP A 23 19.41 7.38 16.61
N VAL A 24 20.26 7.24 17.62
CA VAL A 24 19.88 6.58 18.88
C VAL A 24 18.79 7.38 19.61
N ALA A 25 18.92 8.70 19.66
CA ALA A 25 17.93 9.58 20.28
C ALA A 25 16.58 9.51 19.53
N ALA A 26 16.61 9.57 18.20
CA ALA A 26 15.41 9.42 17.37
C ALA A 26 14.72 8.07 17.60
N GLY A 27 15.47 6.97 17.72
CA GLY A 27 14.94 5.66 18.06
C GLY A 27 14.29 5.59 19.45
N GLN A 28 14.83 6.32 20.42
CA GLN A 28 14.23 6.42 21.76
C GLN A 28 12.92 7.22 21.74
N GLU A 29 12.87 8.34 21.03
CA GLU A 29 11.64 9.12 20.86
C GLU A 29 10.57 8.32 20.11
N PHE A 30 10.95 7.58 19.06
CA PHE A 30 10.03 6.69 18.37
C PHE A 30 9.42 5.64 19.31
N ARG A 31 10.22 5.01 20.20
CA ARG A 31 9.68 4.03 21.17
C ARG A 31 8.68 4.65 22.11
N LYS A 32 8.93 5.85 22.61
CA LYS A 32 7.97 6.57 23.48
C LYS A 32 6.67 6.87 22.74
N ALA A 33 6.79 7.36 21.50
CA ALA A 33 5.62 7.60 20.65
C ALA A 33 4.84 6.29 20.41
N TYR A 34 5.52 5.20 20.10
CA TYR A 34 4.92 3.89 19.85
C TYR A 34 4.13 3.34 21.05
N GLU A 35 4.60 3.58 22.28
CA GLU A 35 3.90 3.18 23.51
C GLU A 35 2.54 3.87 23.67
N SER A 36 2.39 5.06 23.11
CA SER A 36 1.13 5.85 23.16
C SER A 36 0.20 5.56 21.98
N MET A 37 0.63 4.80 20.98
CA MET A 37 -0.17 4.48 19.81
C MET A 37 -1.28 3.49 20.12
N LEU A 38 -2.37 3.59 19.37
CA LEU A 38 -3.58 2.81 19.58
C LEU A 38 -3.44 1.36 19.11
N ASN A 39 -3.85 0.43 19.94
CA ASN A 39 -4.02 -0.98 19.54
C ASN A 39 -5.43 -1.24 18.99
N VAL A 40 -6.37 -0.39 19.31
CA VAL A 40 -7.77 -0.47 18.86
C VAL A 40 -8.18 0.91 18.39
N VAL A 41 -8.74 0.98 17.19
CA VAL A 41 -9.41 2.17 16.65
C VAL A 41 -10.88 1.86 16.56
N HIS A 42 -11.72 2.71 17.15
CA HIS A 42 -13.15 2.52 17.09
C HIS A 42 -13.72 2.93 15.73
N ALA A 43 -14.83 2.32 15.35
CA ALA A 43 -15.40 2.52 14.02
C ALA A 43 -15.76 3.98 13.72
N GLU A 44 -16.17 4.72 14.73
CA GLU A 44 -16.49 6.16 14.66
C GLU A 44 -15.28 7.04 14.39
N ASP A 45 -14.08 6.59 14.79
CA ASP A 45 -12.83 7.34 14.62
C ASP A 45 -12.15 7.05 13.30
N MET A 46 -12.63 6.07 12.54
CA MET A 46 -12.10 5.69 11.23
C MET A 46 -12.65 6.61 10.14
N PRO A 47 -11.83 7.44 9.49
CA PRO A 47 -12.33 8.39 8.49
C PRO A 47 -12.67 7.74 7.15
N TRP A 48 -13.71 8.27 6.51
CA TRP A 48 -14.04 7.97 5.12
C TRP A 48 -13.34 8.92 4.17
N GLU A 49 -12.92 8.43 3.01
CA GLU A 49 -12.30 9.19 1.95
C GLU A 49 -12.88 8.79 0.58
N LYS A 50 -13.17 9.79 -0.26
CA LYS A 50 -13.33 9.58 -1.71
C LYS A 50 -11.96 9.64 -2.33
N SER A 51 -11.46 8.52 -2.81
CA SER A 51 -10.14 8.39 -3.44
C SER A 51 -10.26 8.02 -4.92
N ALA A 52 -9.13 8.00 -5.59
CA ALA A 52 -9.06 7.51 -6.97
C ALA A 52 -9.46 6.03 -7.09
N ASP A 53 -9.39 5.26 -5.99
CA ASP A 53 -9.81 3.86 -5.93
C ASP A 53 -11.30 3.69 -5.60
N GLY A 54 -12.00 4.79 -5.27
CA GLY A 54 -13.40 4.81 -4.88
C GLY A 54 -13.62 5.27 -3.45
N LEU A 55 -14.70 4.83 -2.82
CA LEU A 55 -15.02 5.15 -1.44
C LEU A 55 -14.29 4.19 -0.50
N ILE A 56 -13.38 4.71 0.31
CA ILE A 56 -12.59 3.94 1.25
C ILE A 56 -12.77 4.45 2.68
N LYS A 57 -12.59 3.57 3.65
CA LYS A 57 -12.55 3.88 5.08
C LYS A 57 -11.21 3.40 5.65
N HIS A 58 -10.40 4.33 6.15
CA HIS A 58 -9.10 3.98 6.70
C HIS A 58 -9.25 3.22 8.02
N LEU A 59 -8.64 2.04 8.12
CA LEU A 59 -8.66 1.20 9.31
C LEU A 59 -7.34 1.28 10.07
N VAL A 60 -6.23 1.16 9.36
CA VAL A 60 -4.86 1.20 9.89
C VAL A 60 -4.04 2.11 8.99
N HIS A 61 -3.54 3.19 9.57
CA HIS A 61 -2.74 4.16 8.83
C HIS A 61 -1.89 5.00 9.79
N HIS A 62 -0.63 5.28 9.44
CA HIS A 62 0.31 6.01 10.30
C HIS A 62 -0.20 7.39 10.79
N LYS A 63 -1.11 8.02 10.04
CA LYS A 63 -1.73 9.30 10.45
C LYS A 63 -2.89 9.14 11.43
N LEU A 64 -3.31 7.92 11.72
CA LEU A 64 -4.38 7.61 12.68
C LEU A 64 -3.86 7.24 14.07
N ASN A 65 -2.57 7.43 14.32
CA ASN A 65 -1.90 7.06 15.56
C ASN A 65 -2.09 5.57 15.93
N THR A 66 -2.19 4.69 14.94
CA THR A 66 -2.29 3.26 15.11
C THR A 66 -0.92 2.63 15.29
N ARG A 67 -0.86 1.52 16.05
CA ARG A 67 0.39 0.81 16.39
C ARG A 67 0.83 -0.14 15.29
N GLU A 68 0.79 0.28 14.07
CA GLU A 68 1.31 -0.51 12.95
C GLU A 68 2.74 -0.09 12.59
N MET A 69 3.52 -1.04 12.09
CA MET A 69 4.88 -0.82 11.62
C MET A 69 5.02 -1.06 10.12
N CYS A 70 4.35 -2.04 9.60
CA CYS A 70 4.57 -2.52 8.24
C CYS A 70 3.29 -2.80 7.45
N VAL A 71 2.13 -2.69 8.06
CA VAL A 71 0.83 -2.94 7.42
C VAL A 71 0.02 -1.67 7.40
N GLU A 72 -0.62 -1.37 6.29
CA GLU A 72 -1.74 -0.44 6.21
C GLU A 72 -3.00 -1.20 5.79
N ALA A 73 -4.16 -0.73 6.20
CA ALA A 73 -5.42 -1.34 5.84
C ALA A 73 -6.53 -0.30 5.68
N TYR A 74 -7.38 -0.52 4.70
CA TYR A 74 -8.61 0.23 4.51
C TYR A 74 -9.76 -0.70 4.15
N MET A 75 -10.97 -0.26 4.39
CA MET A 75 -12.16 -0.90 3.87
C MET A 75 -12.62 -0.16 2.62
N GLN A 76 -12.71 -0.86 1.50
CA GLN A 76 -13.34 -0.34 0.30
C GLN A 76 -14.82 -0.69 0.29
N PHE A 77 -15.63 0.29 -0.10
CA PHE A 77 -17.06 0.13 -0.28
C PHE A 77 -17.42 0.35 -1.74
N LEU A 78 -18.15 -0.61 -2.32
CA LEU A 78 -18.66 -0.53 -3.68
C LEU A 78 -20.18 -0.81 -3.65
N LYS A 79 -20.93 -0.01 -4.36
CA LYS A 79 -22.36 -0.27 -4.61
C LYS A 79 -22.52 -1.35 -5.67
N PRO A 80 -23.72 -1.95 -5.80
CA PRO A 80 -23.99 -2.90 -6.86
C PRO A 80 -23.59 -2.38 -8.24
N GLY A 81 -22.83 -3.19 -8.99
CA GLY A 81 -22.31 -2.85 -10.33
C GLY A 81 -21.18 -1.81 -10.36
N GLU A 82 -20.78 -1.25 -9.22
CA GLU A 82 -19.71 -0.25 -9.16
C GLU A 82 -18.33 -0.90 -9.31
N LYS A 83 -17.40 -0.12 -9.83
CA LYS A 83 -16.00 -0.52 -10.01
C LYS A 83 -15.07 0.40 -9.22
N SER A 84 -14.01 -0.19 -8.67
CA SER A 84 -12.90 0.60 -8.13
C SER A 84 -12.14 1.34 -9.23
N GLY A 85 -11.21 2.19 -8.83
CA GLY A 85 -10.15 2.64 -9.72
C GLY A 85 -9.34 1.45 -10.23
N LYS A 86 -8.80 1.59 -11.43
CA LYS A 86 -7.89 0.62 -12.03
C LYS A 86 -6.47 1.13 -11.82
N HIS A 87 -5.64 0.36 -11.14
CA HIS A 87 -4.31 0.77 -10.78
C HIS A 87 -3.32 -0.40 -10.69
N ARG A 88 -2.07 -0.08 -10.43
CA ARG A 88 -1.01 -1.03 -10.11
C ARG A 88 0.01 -0.42 -9.16
N HIS A 89 0.69 -1.26 -8.42
CA HIS A 89 1.70 -0.86 -7.46
C HIS A 89 2.80 -1.91 -7.28
N MET A 90 3.92 -1.50 -6.70
CA MET A 90 5.08 -2.36 -6.51
C MET A 90 4.91 -3.39 -5.38
N TRP A 91 4.03 -3.15 -4.44
CA TRP A 91 3.75 -4.04 -3.32
C TRP A 91 2.62 -5.02 -3.65
N GLU A 92 2.55 -6.08 -2.90
CA GLU A 92 1.42 -7.02 -2.93
C GLU A 92 0.23 -6.51 -2.13
N GLU A 93 -0.94 -6.95 -2.50
CA GLU A 93 -2.18 -6.66 -1.79
C GLU A 93 -2.89 -7.95 -1.40
N VAL A 94 -3.50 -7.89 -0.23
CA VAL A 94 -4.29 -8.96 0.35
C VAL A 94 -5.66 -8.41 0.68
N ILE A 95 -6.69 -9.04 0.15
CA ILE A 95 -8.06 -8.55 0.28
C ILE A 95 -8.93 -9.64 0.89
N PHE A 96 -9.70 -9.26 1.92
CA PHE A 96 -10.71 -10.13 2.51
C PHE A 96 -12.10 -9.59 2.20
N VAL A 97 -12.96 -10.46 1.67
CA VAL A 97 -14.34 -10.10 1.33
C VAL A 97 -15.22 -10.20 2.57
N VAL A 98 -15.59 -9.06 3.14
CA VAL A 98 -16.45 -8.98 4.33
C VAL A 98 -17.90 -9.16 4.00
N GLU A 99 -18.35 -8.56 2.89
CA GLU A 99 -19.75 -8.53 2.45
C GLU A 99 -19.82 -8.45 0.94
N GLY A 100 -20.83 -9.09 0.38
CA GLY A 100 -21.12 -9.05 -1.05
C GLY A 100 -20.36 -10.10 -1.87
N SER A 101 -20.49 -9.95 -3.17
CA SER A 101 -19.87 -10.79 -4.19
C SER A 101 -19.48 -9.94 -5.41
N GLY A 102 -18.55 -10.45 -6.21
CA GLY A 102 -18.05 -9.74 -7.38
C GLY A 102 -16.91 -10.48 -8.06
N TYR A 103 -16.05 -9.73 -8.70
CA TYR A 103 -14.84 -10.28 -9.32
C TYR A 103 -13.74 -9.21 -9.40
N ASP A 104 -12.50 -9.67 -9.40
CA ASP A 104 -11.35 -8.87 -9.73
C ASP A 104 -10.92 -9.08 -11.17
N LEU A 105 -10.57 -7.99 -11.82
CA LEU A 105 -9.91 -8.01 -13.11
C LEU A 105 -8.41 -7.82 -12.90
N HIS A 106 -7.61 -8.80 -13.30
CA HIS A 106 -6.16 -8.74 -13.25
C HIS A 106 -5.56 -8.75 -14.65
N TRP A 107 -4.74 -7.75 -14.97
CA TRP A 107 -3.84 -7.75 -16.12
C TRP A 107 -2.47 -8.16 -15.60
N ASP A 108 -2.26 -9.46 -15.53
CA ASP A 108 -1.03 -10.03 -14.98
C ASP A 108 0.20 -9.62 -15.78
N MET A 109 1.28 -9.38 -15.07
CA MET A 109 2.55 -9.09 -15.68
C MET A 109 3.24 -10.39 -16.11
N LYS A 110 3.61 -10.47 -17.39
CA LYS A 110 4.51 -11.48 -17.88
C LYS A 110 5.94 -11.00 -17.73
N PHE A 111 6.73 -11.76 -17.02
CA PHE A 111 8.14 -11.50 -16.83
C PHE A 111 8.97 -12.55 -17.57
N ASP A 112 9.80 -12.11 -18.52
CA ASP A 112 10.75 -12.95 -19.22
C ASP A 112 12.16 -12.39 -19.03
N CYS A 113 13.09 -13.21 -18.56
CA CYS A 113 14.48 -12.84 -18.32
C CYS A 113 15.48 -13.74 -19.06
N LEU A 114 15.05 -14.45 -20.11
CA LEU A 114 15.92 -15.41 -20.82
C LEU A 114 16.94 -14.70 -21.71
N ASP A 115 16.50 -13.83 -22.62
CA ASP A 115 17.38 -13.15 -23.58
C ASP A 115 17.40 -11.63 -23.43
N ALA A 116 16.32 -11.07 -22.89
CA ALA A 116 16.19 -9.65 -22.59
C ALA A 116 15.24 -9.47 -21.40
N PHE A 117 15.47 -8.41 -20.65
CA PHE A 117 14.59 -8.00 -19.56
C PHE A 117 13.34 -7.38 -20.19
N GLN A 118 12.27 -8.17 -20.34
CA GLN A 118 11.02 -7.71 -20.94
C GLN A 118 9.90 -7.79 -19.92
N TRP A 119 9.10 -6.71 -19.89
CA TRP A 119 7.95 -6.56 -19.04
C TRP A 119 6.73 -6.33 -19.94
N GLU A 120 5.83 -7.29 -19.94
CA GLU A 120 4.58 -7.18 -20.69
C GLU A 120 3.42 -7.45 -19.75
N TRP A 121 2.39 -6.62 -19.83
CA TRP A 121 1.12 -6.93 -19.19
C TRP A 121 0.24 -7.68 -20.18
N ALA A 122 -0.59 -8.56 -19.62
CA ALA A 122 -1.59 -9.23 -20.43
C ALA A 122 -2.46 -8.16 -21.13
N PRO A 123 -2.72 -8.30 -22.45
CA PRO A 123 -3.55 -7.32 -23.19
C PRO A 123 -5.00 -7.33 -22.70
N GLU A 124 -5.47 -8.48 -22.22
CA GLU A 124 -6.81 -8.68 -21.68
C GLU A 124 -6.73 -9.13 -20.22
N PRO A 125 -7.68 -8.71 -19.37
CA PRO A 125 -7.70 -9.13 -17.99
C PRO A 125 -8.21 -10.54 -17.83
N LYS A 126 -7.73 -11.19 -16.79
CA LYS A 126 -8.35 -12.40 -16.25
C LYS A 126 -9.28 -12.02 -15.11
N ALA A 127 -10.51 -12.54 -15.14
CA ALA A 127 -11.49 -12.32 -14.08
C ALA A 127 -11.38 -13.41 -13.01
N TYR A 128 -11.36 -13.00 -11.74
CA TYR A 128 -11.35 -13.87 -10.57
C TYR A 128 -12.60 -13.56 -9.74
N GLY A 129 -13.60 -14.44 -9.81
CA GLY A 129 -14.83 -14.30 -9.02
C GLY A 129 -14.60 -14.55 -7.55
N TRP A 130 -15.27 -13.78 -6.71
CA TRP A 130 -15.21 -13.91 -5.24
C TRP A 130 -16.57 -13.60 -4.60
N LYS A 131 -16.73 -14.03 -3.36
CA LYS A 131 -17.90 -13.80 -2.52
C LYS A 131 -17.49 -13.66 -1.06
N ARG A 132 -18.42 -13.27 -0.21
CA ARG A 132 -18.22 -13.14 1.24
C ARG A 132 -17.47 -14.34 1.82
N GLY A 133 -16.41 -14.03 2.57
CA GLY A 133 -15.52 -14.98 3.24
C GLY A 133 -14.33 -15.41 2.39
N ASP A 134 -14.28 -15.05 1.12
CA ASP A 134 -13.17 -15.37 0.25
C ASP A 134 -11.99 -14.40 0.50
N TYR A 135 -10.83 -14.85 0.07
CA TYR A 135 -9.57 -14.14 0.10
C TYR A 135 -9.06 -13.94 -1.32
N ILE A 136 -8.57 -12.72 -1.61
CA ILE A 136 -8.01 -12.34 -2.90
C ILE A 136 -6.57 -11.92 -2.69
N TYR A 137 -5.70 -12.30 -3.59
CA TYR A 137 -4.30 -11.89 -3.63
C TYR A 137 -4.00 -11.17 -4.92
N VAL A 138 -3.43 -9.97 -4.81
CA VAL A 138 -2.96 -9.16 -5.93
C VAL A 138 -1.44 -9.18 -5.93
N PRO A 139 -0.80 -9.80 -6.95
CA PRO A 139 0.65 -9.81 -7.06
C PRO A 139 1.23 -8.40 -7.30
N PRO A 140 2.52 -8.17 -6.93
CA PRO A 140 3.22 -6.95 -7.27
C PRO A 140 3.12 -6.64 -8.77
N PHE A 141 2.94 -5.37 -9.11
CA PHE A 141 2.84 -4.82 -10.48
C PHE A 141 1.64 -5.28 -11.32
N THR A 142 0.80 -6.17 -10.83
CA THR A 142 -0.44 -6.53 -11.52
C THR A 142 -1.37 -5.32 -11.61
N ILE A 143 -1.78 -4.95 -12.83
CA ILE A 143 -2.87 -3.98 -12.99
C ILE A 143 -4.15 -4.68 -12.55
N HIS A 144 -4.90 -4.07 -11.66
CA HIS A 144 -6.11 -4.68 -11.13
C HIS A 144 -7.25 -3.68 -10.93
N GLN A 145 -8.46 -4.21 -10.82
CA GLN A 145 -9.69 -3.47 -10.59
C GLN A 145 -10.72 -4.39 -9.92
N HIS A 146 -11.31 -3.93 -8.82
CA HIS A 146 -12.41 -4.63 -8.14
C HIS A 146 -13.74 -4.26 -8.74
N VAL A 147 -14.59 -5.22 -8.98
CA VAL A 147 -15.92 -5.03 -9.58
C VAL A 147 -16.98 -5.70 -8.71
N ALA A 148 -17.90 -4.89 -8.16
CA ALA A 148 -19.02 -5.39 -7.39
C ALA A 148 -20.03 -6.10 -8.30
N GLY A 149 -20.65 -7.17 -7.80
CA GLY A 149 -21.81 -7.78 -8.41
C GLY A 149 -23.02 -6.84 -8.37
N ASP A 150 -24.09 -7.18 -9.10
CA ASP A 150 -25.23 -6.29 -9.32
C ASP A 150 -26.28 -6.29 -8.21
N ASN A 151 -26.17 -7.18 -7.22
CA ASN A 151 -27.28 -7.49 -6.31
C ASN A 151 -27.15 -6.93 -4.90
N GLU A 152 -25.95 -6.59 -4.45
CA GLU A 152 -25.70 -6.22 -3.07
C GLU A 152 -24.49 -5.30 -2.92
N ASP A 153 -24.45 -4.56 -1.82
CA ASP A 153 -23.28 -3.77 -1.45
C ASP A 153 -22.07 -4.68 -1.16
N VAL A 154 -20.90 -4.20 -1.51
CA VAL A 154 -19.63 -4.91 -1.31
C VAL A 154 -18.77 -4.16 -0.30
N ARG A 155 -18.19 -4.91 0.64
CA ARG A 155 -17.15 -4.44 1.56
C ARG A 155 -15.94 -5.35 1.51
N LEU A 156 -14.83 -4.77 1.12
CA LEU A 156 -13.53 -5.41 1.03
C LEU A 156 -12.60 -4.80 2.09
N ILE A 157 -11.92 -5.63 2.87
CA ILE A 157 -10.78 -5.16 3.66
C ILE A 157 -9.53 -5.39 2.84
N VAL A 158 -8.90 -4.31 2.45
CA VAL A 158 -7.67 -4.27 1.67
C VAL A 158 -6.51 -4.02 2.60
N MET A 159 -5.50 -4.87 2.52
CA MET A 159 -4.28 -4.79 3.33
C MET A 159 -3.05 -4.81 2.44
N SER A 160 -2.11 -3.94 2.71
CA SER A 160 -0.85 -3.88 1.99
C SER A 160 0.35 -3.74 2.91
N ASN A 161 1.51 -4.11 2.39
CA ASN A 161 2.76 -4.03 3.12
C ASN A 161 3.35 -2.61 2.98
N ARG A 162 3.11 -1.77 3.98
CA ARG A 162 3.59 -0.39 4.00
C ARG A 162 5.12 -0.27 4.07
N ILE A 163 5.83 -1.25 4.62
CA ILE A 163 7.29 -1.16 4.76
C ILE A 163 8.00 -1.02 3.41
N ILE A 164 7.41 -1.56 2.35
CA ILE A 164 7.90 -1.38 0.98
C ILE A 164 7.95 0.10 0.60
N LYS A 165 6.92 0.85 0.95
CA LYS A 165 6.84 2.31 0.72
C LYS A 165 7.88 3.06 1.55
N GLU A 166 8.03 2.72 2.83
CA GLU A 166 9.03 3.32 3.72
C GLU A 166 10.47 3.05 3.29
N MET A 167 10.71 1.94 2.59
CA MET A 167 12.00 1.63 1.97
C MET A 167 12.27 2.40 0.67
N GLY A 168 11.33 3.25 0.23
CA GLY A 168 11.45 4.02 -1.01
C GLY A 168 10.94 3.30 -2.27
N PHE A 169 10.28 2.17 -2.10
CA PHE A 169 9.67 1.41 -3.20
C PHE A 169 8.15 1.68 -3.28
N ASP A 170 7.77 2.94 -3.21
CA ASP A 170 6.37 3.39 -3.21
C ASP A 170 5.84 3.69 -4.62
N TRP A 171 6.32 2.96 -5.61
CA TRP A 171 5.86 3.15 -6.97
C TRP A 171 4.39 2.71 -7.14
N PHE A 172 3.58 3.65 -7.58
CA PHE A 172 2.14 3.51 -7.79
C PHE A 172 1.73 4.19 -9.10
N GLU A 173 0.83 3.59 -9.85
CA GLU A 173 0.24 4.18 -11.04
C GLU A 173 -1.28 3.99 -11.06
N GLN A 174 -2.00 5.09 -11.10
CA GLN A 174 -3.44 5.08 -11.37
C GLN A 174 -3.66 5.05 -12.88
N VAL A 175 -4.17 3.94 -13.39
CA VAL A 175 -4.47 3.77 -14.82
C VAL A 175 -5.79 4.43 -15.17
N GLU A 176 -6.83 4.18 -14.37
CA GLU A 176 -8.15 4.79 -14.48
C GLU A 176 -8.68 5.06 -13.07
N PRO A 177 -9.13 6.28 -12.76
CA PRO A 177 -9.75 6.54 -11.47
C PRO A 177 -11.15 5.92 -11.40
N ALA A 178 -11.64 5.72 -10.19
CA ALA A 178 -13.04 5.36 -9.95
C ALA A 178 -13.99 6.42 -10.54
N ALA A 179 -15.18 5.99 -10.95
CA ALA A 179 -16.15 6.85 -11.59
C ALA A 179 -16.49 8.08 -10.73
N GLY A 180 -16.43 9.26 -11.35
CA GLY A 180 -16.74 10.53 -10.69
C GLY A 180 -15.67 11.05 -9.72
N TYR A 181 -14.44 10.53 -9.77
CA TYR A 181 -13.32 11.07 -9.04
C TYR A 181 -12.53 12.09 -9.89
N GLU A 182 -12.45 13.34 -9.40
CA GLU A 182 -11.76 14.45 -10.07
C GLU A 182 -10.60 15.02 -9.22
N GLY A 183 -10.16 14.27 -8.20
CA GLY A 183 -9.17 14.72 -7.23
C GLY A 183 -7.71 14.57 -7.66
N ILE A 184 -6.81 14.81 -6.70
CA ILE A 184 -5.36 14.68 -6.87
C ILE A 184 -4.98 13.19 -6.95
N GLY A 185 -3.98 12.86 -7.76
CA GLY A 185 -3.44 11.49 -7.87
C GLY A 185 -3.65 10.84 -9.24
N VAL A 186 -4.47 11.45 -10.10
CA VAL A 186 -4.59 11.01 -11.49
C VAL A 186 -3.45 11.62 -12.30
N ARG A 187 -2.48 10.81 -12.69
CA ARG A 187 -1.49 11.26 -13.70
C ARG A 187 -2.21 11.36 -15.05
N LYS A 188 -2.31 12.58 -15.56
CA LYS A 188 -2.74 12.82 -16.94
C LYS A 188 -1.58 12.57 -17.90
#